data_8f5410cecf12e12e3fbe595a5e4fc4fb
#
_entry.id   8f5410cecf12e12e3fbe595a5e4fc4fb
#
_cell.length_a   1.000
_cell.length_b   1.000
_cell.length_c   1.000
_cell.angle_alpha   90.00
_cell.angle_beta   90.00
_cell.angle_gamma   90.00
#
_symmetry.space_group_name_H-M   'P 1'
#
loop_
_entity.id
_entity.type
_entity.pdbx_description
1 polymer ?
#
loop_
_entity_poly.entity_id
_entity_poly.type
_entity_poly.pdbx_seq_one_letter_code
_entity_poly.pdbx_strand_id
1 'polypeptide(L)'
;MGVVNITPDSFSDGGKYFSARKAIQHALALAKAGADILDIGAESTRPGSGEISVVEELRRLLPVLQALRGKLKIPISVDTRKSSVAEIALGAGAEIINDVSALRYDPRIAEVVADKKCGLILMHMRGEPGTMQKIAFAKDVIADVTRDLRAALSIARKAGVEKSQIVLDPGIGFGKSFPQNYELVRELPEIAKLGYPLAVGTSRKAFLGHTLALAKERAFDKRPASQSRHAARADASAKLTTLRSNRPVPPEERLFATAATVAASILAGAHIVRVHDVAEMAQVAAVTDRVLDS
;
A
#
# COMPACT_ATOMS: atom_id res chain seq x y z
N MET A 1 -7.28 -7.22 1.24
CA MET A 1 -6.68 -6.65 2.48
C MET A 1 -7.08 -5.18 2.60
N GLY A 2 -7.77 -4.81 3.69
CA GLY A 2 -8.24 -3.44 3.94
C GLY A 2 -7.25 -2.64 4.79
N VAL A 3 -7.00 -1.37 4.42
CA VAL A 3 -6.01 -0.50 5.07
C VAL A 3 -6.64 0.33 6.19
N VAL A 4 -6.07 0.26 7.39
CA VAL A 4 -6.46 1.07 8.56
C VAL A 4 -5.25 1.88 9.05
N ASN A 5 -5.22 3.19 8.74
CA ASN A 5 -4.15 4.09 9.18
C ASN A 5 -4.55 4.81 10.47
N ILE A 6 -3.69 4.71 11.50
CA ILE A 6 -3.85 5.41 12.79
C ILE A 6 -2.81 6.54 12.86
N THR A 7 -2.83 7.44 11.87
CA THR A 7 -1.92 8.60 11.84
C THR A 7 -2.69 9.88 12.18
N PRO A 8 -2.06 10.91 12.78
CA PRO A 8 -2.72 12.19 13.10
C PRO A 8 -3.40 12.81 11.88
N ASP A 9 -2.77 12.72 10.71
CA ASP A 9 -3.28 13.30 9.45
C ASP A 9 -4.50 12.56 8.90
N SER A 10 -4.74 11.32 9.33
CA SER A 10 -5.89 10.54 8.90
C SER A 10 -7.18 10.96 9.61
N PHE A 11 -7.08 11.72 10.72
CA PHE A 11 -8.21 12.06 11.59
C PHE A 11 -8.02 13.45 12.24
N SER A 12 -7.99 14.50 11.44
CA SER A 12 -7.54 15.85 11.78
C SER A 12 -8.29 16.62 12.88
N ASP A 13 -9.41 16.12 13.44
CA ASP A 13 -10.29 16.95 14.25
C ASP A 13 -10.52 16.50 15.71
N GLY A 14 -9.62 15.77 16.34
CA GLY A 14 -9.88 15.42 17.75
C GLY A 14 -8.86 14.48 18.38
N GLY A 15 -8.50 14.76 19.59
CA GLY A 15 -7.43 14.14 20.37
C GLY A 15 -7.31 12.60 20.33
N LYS A 16 -6.28 12.06 21.01
CA LYS A 16 -5.78 10.67 20.95
C LYS A 16 -6.86 9.56 21.02
N TYR A 17 -7.89 9.73 21.85
CA TYR A 17 -9.01 8.77 21.99
C TYR A 17 -9.97 8.78 20.80
N PHE A 18 -10.13 9.91 20.16
CA PHE A 18 -10.99 10.06 19.00
C PHE A 18 -10.40 9.35 17.77
N SER A 19 -9.08 9.40 17.61
CA SER A 19 -8.36 8.68 16.55
C SER A 19 -8.51 7.15 16.68
N ALA A 20 -8.33 6.58 17.86
CA ALA A 20 -8.49 5.14 18.10
C ALA A 20 -9.94 4.69 17.86
N ARG A 21 -10.95 5.43 18.34
CA ARG A 21 -12.36 5.11 18.12
C ARG A 21 -12.72 5.10 16.63
N LYS A 22 -12.27 6.11 15.86
CA LYS A 22 -12.48 6.15 14.41
C LYS A 22 -11.80 5.00 13.71
N ALA A 23 -10.56 4.66 14.08
CA ALA A 23 -9.83 3.53 13.51
C ALA A 23 -10.55 2.19 13.78
N ILE A 24 -11.06 1.97 14.98
CA ILE A 24 -11.85 0.78 15.32
C ILE A 24 -13.13 0.72 14.48
N GLN A 25 -13.87 1.80 14.39
CA GLN A 25 -15.09 1.87 13.58
C GLN A 25 -14.79 1.60 12.09
N HIS A 26 -13.69 2.17 11.58
CA HIS A 26 -13.25 1.95 10.20
C HIS A 26 -12.85 0.50 9.97
N ALA A 27 -12.07 -0.10 10.86
CA ALA A 27 -11.69 -1.52 10.80
C ALA A 27 -12.92 -2.45 10.73
N LEU A 28 -13.90 -2.22 11.60
CA LEU A 28 -15.16 -2.99 11.59
C LEU A 28 -15.97 -2.78 10.32
N ALA A 29 -15.98 -1.55 9.79
CA ALA A 29 -16.64 -1.25 8.51
C ALA A 29 -15.96 -1.95 7.33
N LEU A 30 -14.62 -1.97 7.26
CA LEU A 30 -13.88 -2.68 6.23
C LEU A 30 -14.10 -4.20 6.29
N ALA A 31 -14.11 -4.80 7.48
CA ALA A 31 -14.42 -6.21 7.67
C ALA A 31 -15.84 -6.53 7.19
N LYS A 32 -16.84 -5.69 7.53
CA LYS A 32 -18.21 -5.82 7.04
C LYS A 32 -18.32 -5.64 5.52
N ALA A 33 -17.46 -4.80 4.94
CA ALA A 33 -17.40 -4.56 3.50
C ALA A 33 -16.73 -5.68 2.69
N GLY A 34 -16.27 -6.77 3.36
CA GLY A 34 -15.69 -7.94 2.70
C GLY A 34 -14.16 -7.95 2.66
N ALA A 35 -13.48 -7.25 3.58
CA ALA A 35 -12.05 -7.48 3.75
C ALA A 35 -11.80 -8.87 4.31
N ASP A 36 -10.80 -9.59 3.76
CA ASP A 36 -10.33 -10.88 4.27
C ASP A 36 -9.19 -10.72 5.28
N ILE A 37 -8.48 -9.60 5.23
CA ILE A 37 -7.39 -9.22 6.12
C ILE A 37 -7.51 -7.73 6.41
N LEU A 38 -7.28 -7.30 7.64
CA LEU A 38 -7.08 -5.88 7.97
C LEU A 38 -5.60 -5.59 8.18
N ASP A 39 -5.08 -4.52 7.58
CA ASP A 39 -3.70 -4.08 7.75
C ASP A 39 -3.68 -2.75 8.50
N ILE A 40 -3.19 -2.78 9.73
CA ILE A 40 -3.25 -1.67 10.68
C ILE A 40 -1.86 -1.06 10.84
N GLY A 41 -1.71 0.22 10.45
CA GLY A 41 -0.45 0.96 10.56
C GLY A 41 -0.59 2.24 11.40
N ALA A 42 0.37 2.49 12.29
CA ALA A 42 0.42 3.69 13.13
C ALA A 42 1.56 4.66 12.78
N GLU A 43 2.50 4.22 11.98
CA GLU A 43 3.55 5.05 11.38
C GLU A 43 3.20 5.36 9.92
N SER A 44 3.37 6.61 9.51
CA SER A 44 3.17 6.98 8.10
C SER A 44 4.38 6.58 7.27
N THR A 45 4.16 5.78 6.24
CA THR A 45 5.20 5.42 5.25
C THR A 45 5.13 6.27 3.99
N ARG A 46 4.35 7.37 4.01
CA ARG A 46 4.26 8.32 2.90
C ARG A 46 5.59 9.01 2.67
N PRO A 47 5.90 9.42 1.41
CA PRO A 47 7.09 10.20 1.12
C PRO A 47 7.20 11.44 2.03
N GLY A 48 8.37 11.60 2.66
CA GLY A 48 8.63 12.75 3.53
C GLY A 48 8.10 12.63 4.97
N SER A 49 7.45 11.52 5.34
CA SER A 49 7.04 11.29 6.72
C SER A 49 8.25 11.04 7.62
N GLY A 50 8.19 11.59 8.83
CA GLY A 50 9.16 11.32 9.90
C GLY A 50 8.90 9.99 10.60
N GLU A 51 9.97 9.40 11.11
CA GLU A 51 9.89 8.23 11.98
C GLU A 51 9.30 8.59 13.35
N ILE A 52 8.52 7.67 13.92
CA ILE A 52 8.01 7.78 15.28
C ILE A 52 8.69 6.77 16.21
N SER A 53 8.75 7.08 17.51
CA SER A 53 9.31 6.16 18.49
C SER A 53 8.44 4.90 18.65
N VAL A 54 9.04 3.79 19.11
CA VAL A 54 8.33 2.57 19.48
C VAL A 54 7.18 2.85 20.47
N VAL A 55 7.44 3.70 21.47
CA VAL A 55 6.43 4.08 22.48
C VAL A 55 5.24 4.77 21.83
N GLU A 56 5.46 5.68 20.91
CA GLU A 56 4.38 6.40 20.24
C GLU A 56 3.62 5.47 19.27
N GLU A 57 4.31 4.57 18.58
CA GLU A 57 3.68 3.59 17.69
C GLU A 57 2.76 2.64 18.47
N LEU A 58 3.26 2.06 19.56
CA LEU A 58 2.48 1.21 20.44
C LEU A 58 1.32 1.95 21.11
N ARG A 59 1.53 3.19 21.51
CA ARG A 59 0.46 4.03 22.09
C ARG A 59 -0.72 4.21 21.14
N ARG A 60 -0.47 4.22 19.83
CA ARG A 60 -1.53 4.30 18.80
C ARG A 60 -2.14 2.93 18.50
N LEU A 61 -1.31 1.89 18.37
CA LEU A 61 -1.73 0.55 17.95
C LEU A 61 -2.52 -0.19 19.01
N LEU A 62 -2.02 -0.25 20.25
CA LEU A 62 -2.56 -1.13 21.28
C LEU A 62 -4.04 -0.92 21.60
N PRO A 63 -4.56 0.32 21.75
CA PRO A 63 -5.98 0.51 21.99
C PRO A 63 -6.87 -0.04 20.89
N VAL A 64 -6.39 -0.01 19.63
CA VAL A 64 -7.15 -0.51 18.47
C VAL A 64 -7.09 -2.04 18.43
N LEU A 65 -5.91 -2.65 18.56
CA LEU A 65 -5.75 -4.11 18.57
C LEU A 65 -6.56 -4.75 19.70
N GLN A 66 -6.45 -4.23 20.93
CA GLN A 66 -7.20 -4.72 22.08
C GLN A 66 -8.72 -4.61 21.89
N ALA A 67 -9.20 -3.51 21.31
CA ALA A 67 -10.62 -3.33 21.06
C ALA A 67 -11.17 -4.23 19.93
N LEU A 68 -10.33 -4.66 18.98
CA LEU A 68 -10.70 -5.55 17.86
C LEU A 68 -10.55 -7.03 18.22
N ARG A 69 -9.76 -7.36 19.24
CA ARG A 69 -9.51 -8.73 19.67
C ARG A 69 -10.82 -9.48 19.96
N GLY A 70 -11.00 -10.61 19.29
CA GLY A 70 -12.19 -11.47 19.42
C GLY A 70 -13.47 -10.91 18.79
N LYS A 71 -13.43 -9.71 18.17
CA LYS A 71 -14.58 -9.14 17.46
C LYS A 71 -14.54 -9.42 15.95
N LEU A 72 -13.39 -9.77 15.42
CA LEU A 72 -13.18 -10.07 14.00
C LEU A 72 -12.97 -11.56 13.79
N LYS A 73 -13.45 -12.07 12.65
CA LYS A 73 -13.20 -13.44 12.19
C LYS A 73 -12.07 -13.49 11.13
N ILE A 74 -11.54 -12.33 10.75
CA ILE A 74 -10.47 -12.18 9.77
C ILE A 74 -9.18 -11.79 10.48
N PRO A 75 -8.02 -12.22 9.98
CA PRO A 75 -6.72 -11.92 10.59
C PRO A 75 -6.38 -10.42 10.54
N ILE A 76 -5.62 -9.98 11.54
CA ILE A 76 -5.08 -8.64 11.64
C ILE A 76 -3.60 -8.68 11.27
N SER A 77 -3.22 -7.91 10.28
CA SER A 77 -1.85 -7.55 9.91
C SER A 77 -1.48 -6.24 10.59
N VAL A 78 -0.24 -6.12 11.06
CA VAL A 78 0.32 -4.86 11.57
C VAL A 78 1.47 -4.41 10.67
N ASP A 79 1.30 -3.19 10.12
CA ASP A 79 2.32 -2.51 9.32
C ASP A 79 3.34 -1.87 10.27
N THR A 80 4.49 -2.53 10.43
CA THR A 80 5.61 -2.04 11.25
C THR A 80 6.93 -2.62 10.76
N ARG A 81 8.00 -1.84 10.93
CA ARG A 81 9.39 -2.24 10.64
C ARG A 81 10.25 -2.41 11.89
N LYS A 82 9.63 -2.43 13.09
CA LYS A 82 10.30 -2.51 14.39
C LYS A 82 9.94 -3.82 15.09
N SER A 83 10.94 -4.64 15.43
CA SER A 83 10.75 -5.95 16.06
C SER A 83 10.02 -5.87 17.40
N SER A 84 10.33 -4.86 18.21
CA SER A 84 9.66 -4.65 19.52
C SER A 84 8.19 -4.28 19.36
N VAL A 85 7.81 -3.56 18.31
CA VAL A 85 6.39 -3.28 18.00
C VAL A 85 5.71 -4.56 17.51
N ALA A 86 6.36 -5.31 16.62
CA ALA A 86 5.85 -6.56 16.09
C ALA A 86 5.56 -7.57 17.21
N GLU A 87 6.49 -7.77 18.14
CA GLU A 87 6.33 -8.71 19.26
C GLU A 87 5.12 -8.35 20.14
N ILE A 88 4.99 -7.08 20.51
CA ILE A 88 3.89 -6.62 21.37
C ILE A 88 2.56 -6.65 20.62
N ALA A 89 2.54 -6.31 19.34
CA ALA A 89 1.33 -6.35 18.50
C ALA A 89 0.80 -7.79 18.33
N LEU A 90 1.69 -8.76 18.14
CA LEU A 90 1.33 -10.19 18.09
C LEU A 90 0.75 -10.66 19.43
N GLY A 91 1.34 -10.23 20.55
CA GLY A 91 0.77 -10.47 21.89
C GLY A 91 -0.59 -9.84 22.10
N ALA A 92 -0.90 -8.74 21.41
CA ALA A 92 -2.17 -8.04 21.44
C ALA A 92 -3.23 -8.61 20.48
N GLY A 93 -2.89 -9.61 19.66
CA GLY A 93 -3.82 -10.31 18.78
C GLY A 93 -3.63 -10.06 17.28
N ALA A 94 -2.52 -9.46 16.84
CA ALA A 94 -2.10 -9.49 15.45
C ALA A 94 -1.66 -10.91 15.07
N GLU A 95 -1.84 -11.28 13.80
CA GLU A 95 -1.51 -12.60 13.26
C GLU A 95 -0.51 -12.51 12.10
N ILE A 96 -0.29 -11.31 11.56
CA ILE A 96 0.59 -11.04 10.42
C ILE A 96 1.40 -9.78 10.72
N ILE A 97 2.68 -9.80 10.37
CA ILE A 97 3.54 -8.60 10.34
C ILE A 97 3.76 -8.20 8.88
N ASN A 98 3.44 -6.96 8.55
CA ASN A 98 3.71 -6.36 7.25
C ASN A 98 4.92 -5.43 7.38
N ASP A 99 6.11 -5.96 7.03
CA ASP A 99 7.35 -5.19 7.08
C ASP A 99 7.64 -4.54 5.73
N VAL A 100 7.33 -3.24 5.66
CA VAL A 100 7.55 -2.42 4.45
C VAL A 100 9.04 -2.17 4.14
N SER A 101 9.95 -2.63 5.00
CA SER A 101 11.40 -2.54 4.80
C SER A 101 12.04 -3.86 4.36
N ALA A 102 11.30 -4.95 4.33
CA ALA A 102 11.81 -6.30 4.04
C ALA A 102 13.05 -6.65 4.88
N LEU A 103 12.92 -6.53 6.20
CA LEU A 103 13.96 -6.85 7.20
C LEU A 103 15.23 -5.97 7.14
N ARG A 104 15.22 -4.90 6.34
CA ARG A 104 16.39 -4.01 6.23
C ARG A 104 16.51 -3.04 7.39
N TYR A 105 15.38 -2.62 7.96
CA TYR A 105 15.37 -1.70 9.10
C TYR A 105 15.65 -2.44 10.42
N ASP A 106 14.94 -3.51 10.72
CA ASP A 106 15.16 -4.33 11.91
C ASP A 106 15.03 -5.83 11.55
N PRO A 107 16.15 -6.50 11.26
CA PRO A 107 16.15 -7.92 10.87
C PRO A 107 15.65 -8.87 11.97
N ARG A 108 15.60 -8.43 13.24
CA ARG A 108 15.06 -9.22 14.37
C ARG A 108 13.55 -9.48 14.23
N ILE A 109 12.84 -8.78 13.35
CA ILE A 109 11.45 -9.14 13.00
C ILE A 109 11.38 -10.60 12.55
N ALA A 110 12.38 -11.10 11.82
CA ALA A 110 12.39 -12.48 11.36
C ALA A 110 12.42 -13.48 12.53
N GLU A 111 13.18 -13.19 13.60
CA GLU A 111 13.24 -14.02 14.81
C GLU A 111 11.90 -14.03 15.53
N VAL A 112 11.28 -12.84 15.69
CA VAL A 112 9.94 -12.69 16.29
C VAL A 112 8.90 -13.49 15.50
N VAL A 113 8.91 -13.39 14.18
CA VAL A 113 7.96 -14.11 13.30
C VAL A 113 8.16 -15.63 13.39
N ALA A 114 9.40 -16.11 13.43
CA ALA A 114 9.72 -17.53 13.56
C ALA A 114 9.24 -18.08 14.93
N ASP A 115 9.52 -17.36 16.02
CA ASP A 115 9.10 -17.74 17.38
C ASP A 115 7.57 -17.78 17.51
N LYS A 116 6.88 -16.74 17.04
CA LYS A 116 5.41 -16.61 17.12
C LYS A 116 4.65 -17.41 16.06
N LYS A 117 5.33 -17.97 15.07
CA LYS A 117 4.75 -18.72 13.92
C LYS A 117 3.64 -17.93 13.20
N CYS A 118 3.81 -16.62 13.07
CA CYS A 118 2.86 -15.73 12.43
C CYS A 118 3.17 -15.51 10.94
N GLY A 119 2.26 -14.86 10.19
CA GLY A 119 2.49 -14.47 8.81
C GLY A 119 3.47 -13.29 8.71
N LEU A 120 4.23 -13.23 7.60
CA LEU A 120 5.18 -12.16 7.30
C LEU A 120 4.99 -11.67 5.86
N ILE A 121 4.69 -10.39 5.69
CA ILE A 121 4.73 -9.73 4.39
C ILE A 121 6.06 -8.98 4.30
N LEU A 122 6.84 -9.29 3.27
CA LEU A 122 8.12 -8.64 2.98
C LEU A 122 7.94 -7.70 1.79
N MET A 123 7.91 -6.39 2.05
CA MET A 123 7.76 -5.40 1.00
C MET A 123 9.08 -4.76 0.59
N HIS A 124 9.34 -4.74 -0.72
CA HIS A 124 10.48 -4.01 -1.27
C HIS A 124 10.25 -2.50 -1.25
N MET A 125 11.18 -1.78 -0.64
CA MET A 125 11.27 -0.33 -0.69
C MET A 125 12.67 0.10 -1.11
N ARG A 126 12.79 1.01 -2.08
CA ARG A 126 14.07 1.60 -2.42
C ARG A 126 14.29 2.87 -1.59
N GLY A 127 15.35 2.86 -0.76
CA GLY A 127 15.56 3.90 0.25
C GLY A 127 14.66 3.76 1.47
N GLU A 128 14.34 4.87 2.11
CA GLU A 128 13.45 4.98 3.26
C GLU A 128 12.32 5.96 2.98
N PRO A 129 11.21 5.96 3.73
CA PRO A 129 10.08 6.86 3.49
C PRO A 129 10.49 8.34 3.39
N GLY A 130 11.42 8.79 4.24
CA GLY A 130 11.93 10.17 4.23
C GLY A 130 12.83 10.53 3.04
N THR A 131 13.45 9.56 2.38
CA THR A 131 14.49 9.78 1.37
C THR A 131 14.22 9.14 0.01
N MET A 132 13.29 8.22 -0.10
CA MET A 132 13.05 7.40 -1.29
C MET A 132 12.79 8.18 -2.59
N GLN A 133 12.31 9.42 -2.48
CA GLN A 133 12.10 10.28 -3.67
C GLN A 133 13.38 11.02 -4.13
N LYS A 134 14.42 11.05 -3.30
CA LYS A 134 15.69 11.71 -3.60
C LYS A 134 16.73 10.77 -4.20
N ILE A 135 16.46 9.47 -4.19
CA ILE A 135 17.36 8.43 -4.68
C ILE A 135 17.11 8.22 -6.18
N ALA A 136 18.19 8.04 -6.95
CA ALA A 136 18.09 7.70 -8.36
C ALA A 136 17.29 6.40 -8.56
N PHE A 137 16.38 6.38 -9.53
CA PHE A 137 15.60 5.18 -9.85
C PHE A 137 16.49 4.04 -10.35
N ALA A 138 16.08 2.81 -10.11
CA ALA A 138 16.75 1.64 -10.64
C ALA A 138 16.76 1.67 -12.17
N LYS A 139 17.85 1.18 -12.81
CA LYS A 139 17.87 1.01 -14.27
C LYS A 139 16.94 -0.12 -14.69
N ASP A 140 16.95 -1.23 -13.94
CA ASP A 140 16.07 -2.38 -14.10
C ASP A 140 15.36 -2.60 -12.75
N VAL A 141 14.08 -2.27 -12.71
CA VAL A 141 13.28 -2.33 -11.49
C VAL A 141 12.95 -3.75 -11.09
N ILE A 142 12.81 -4.67 -12.05
CA ILE A 142 12.49 -6.07 -11.77
C ILE A 142 13.70 -6.77 -11.16
N ALA A 143 14.87 -6.57 -11.72
CA ALA A 143 16.11 -7.11 -11.18
C ALA A 143 16.40 -6.56 -9.77
N ASP A 144 16.18 -5.25 -9.54
CA ASP A 144 16.37 -4.58 -8.26
C ASP A 144 15.44 -5.18 -7.19
N VAL A 145 14.14 -5.25 -7.47
CA VAL A 145 13.13 -5.83 -6.56
C VAL A 145 13.43 -7.30 -6.27
N THR A 146 13.71 -8.09 -7.30
CA THR A 146 13.96 -9.52 -7.16
C THR A 146 15.23 -9.80 -6.34
N ARG A 147 16.29 -9.03 -6.55
CA ARG A 147 17.54 -9.13 -5.77
C ARG A 147 17.29 -8.86 -4.29
N ASP A 148 16.60 -7.77 -3.97
CA ASP A 148 16.41 -7.35 -2.58
C ASP A 148 15.42 -8.26 -1.84
N LEU A 149 14.35 -8.71 -2.51
CA LEU A 149 13.45 -9.72 -1.94
C LEU A 149 14.14 -11.07 -1.69
N ARG A 150 15.07 -11.51 -2.58
CA ARG A 150 15.89 -12.71 -2.32
C ARG A 150 16.79 -12.55 -1.09
N ALA A 151 17.35 -11.36 -0.90
CA ALA A 151 18.15 -11.08 0.30
C ALA A 151 17.28 -11.14 1.57
N ALA A 152 16.08 -10.54 1.55
CA ALA A 152 15.13 -10.61 2.65
C ALA A 152 14.69 -12.06 2.95
N LEU A 153 14.38 -12.84 1.93
CA LEU A 153 14.07 -14.26 2.05
C LEU A 153 15.21 -15.06 2.69
N SER A 154 16.46 -14.75 2.35
CA SER A 154 17.62 -15.39 2.98
C SER A 154 17.71 -15.10 4.47
N ILE A 155 17.44 -13.84 4.88
CA ILE A 155 17.39 -13.44 6.30
C ILE A 155 16.26 -14.18 7.02
N ALA A 156 15.04 -14.13 6.48
CA ALA A 156 13.87 -14.76 7.07
C ALA A 156 14.07 -16.28 7.28
N ARG A 157 14.58 -16.98 6.25
CA ARG A 157 14.84 -18.42 6.32
C ARG A 157 15.94 -18.80 7.33
N LYS A 158 17.00 -18.00 7.42
CA LYS A 158 18.06 -18.21 8.42
C LYS A 158 17.56 -18.05 9.85
N ALA A 159 16.58 -17.17 10.07
CA ALA A 159 15.92 -17.01 11.35
C ALA A 159 14.88 -18.12 11.66
N GLY A 160 14.60 -19.03 10.72
CA GLY A 160 13.66 -20.12 10.91
C GLY A 160 12.23 -19.84 10.45
N VAL A 161 11.98 -18.74 9.74
CA VAL A 161 10.66 -18.46 9.15
C VAL A 161 10.36 -19.48 8.05
N GLU A 162 9.24 -20.16 8.15
CA GLU A 162 8.81 -21.17 7.17
C GLU A 162 8.31 -20.50 5.89
N LYS A 163 8.43 -21.20 4.75
CA LYS A 163 7.97 -20.71 3.45
C LYS A 163 6.49 -20.35 3.47
N SER A 164 5.68 -21.13 4.16
CA SER A 164 4.22 -20.96 4.29
C SER A 164 3.79 -19.69 5.02
N GLN A 165 4.70 -19.06 5.77
CA GLN A 165 4.44 -17.83 6.51
C GLN A 165 4.69 -16.56 5.67
N ILE A 166 5.35 -16.67 4.50
CA ILE A 166 5.88 -15.52 3.78
C ILE A 166 5.02 -15.16 2.57
N VAL A 167 4.73 -13.87 2.45
CA VAL A 167 4.16 -13.20 1.28
C VAL A 167 5.13 -12.11 0.83
N LEU A 168 5.30 -11.90 -0.47
CA LEU A 168 6.17 -10.87 -1.03
C LEU A 168 5.34 -9.72 -1.60
N ASP A 169 5.81 -8.48 -1.41
CA ASP A 169 5.22 -7.29 -2.03
C ASP A 169 6.30 -6.53 -2.82
N PRO A 170 6.14 -6.29 -4.13
CA PRO A 170 7.10 -5.54 -4.94
C PRO A 170 7.22 -4.06 -4.53
N GLY A 171 6.34 -3.58 -3.67
CA GLY A 171 6.37 -2.22 -3.12
C GLY A 171 6.11 -1.14 -4.17
N ILE A 172 5.00 -1.26 -4.90
CA ILE A 172 4.56 -0.24 -5.87
C ILE A 172 4.44 1.11 -5.18
N GLY A 173 5.02 2.16 -5.76
CA GLY A 173 5.02 3.53 -5.19
C GLY A 173 6.15 3.83 -4.21
N PHE A 174 6.96 2.85 -3.83
CA PHE A 174 8.04 3.03 -2.85
C PHE A 174 9.42 3.10 -3.54
N GLY A 175 9.88 4.33 -3.84
CA GLY A 175 11.16 4.60 -4.49
C GLY A 175 11.22 4.14 -5.95
N LYS A 176 10.10 4.15 -6.66
CA LYS A 176 9.97 3.81 -8.08
C LYS A 176 9.42 4.99 -8.88
N SER A 177 9.85 5.15 -10.13
CA SER A 177 9.28 6.12 -11.04
C SER A 177 7.84 5.73 -11.44
N PHE A 178 7.07 6.66 -11.97
CA PHE A 178 5.69 6.35 -12.39
C PHE A 178 5.64 5.24 -13.44
N PRO A 179 6.46 5.23 -14.50
CA PRO A 179 6.52 4.10 -15.45
C PRO A 179 6.89 2.78 -14.79
N GLN A 180 7.86 2.76 -13.87
CA GLN A 180 8.27 1.55 -13.17
C GLN A 180 7.17 0.91 -12.31
N ASN A 181 6.22 1.72 -11.80
CA ASN A 181 5.07 1.15 -11.09
C ASN A 181 4.16 0.34 -12.01
N TYR A 182 3.94 0.78 -13.25
CA TYR A 182 3.20 0.01 -14.25
C TYR A 182 3.98 -1.21 -14.75
N GLU A 183 5.29 -1.06 -14.92
CA GLU A 183 6.18 -2.17 -15.25
C GLU A 183 6.11 -3.28 -14.21
N LEU A 184 6.15 -2.95 -12.92
CA LEU A 184 6.01 -3.91 -11.83
C LEU A 184 4.66 -4.63 -11.84
N VAL A 185 3.56 -3.95 -12.16
CA VAL A 185 2.24 -4.61 -12.30
C VAL A 185 2.26 -5.60 -13.47
N ARG A 186 2.81 -5.20 -14.62
CA ARG A 186 2.89 -6.05 -15.81
C ARG A 186 3.80 -7.26 -15.61
N GLU A 187 4.91 -7.07 -14.94
CA GLU A 187 5.96 -8.08 -14.74
C GLU A 187 5.85 -8.82 -13.39
N LEU A 188 4.69 -8.78 -12.72
CA LEU A 188 4.44 -9.58 -11.51
C LEU A 188 4.77 -11.07 -11.68
N PRO A 189 4.52 -11.70 -12.86
CA PRO A 189 4.90 -13.10 -13.09
C PRO A 189 6.41 -13.36 -12.92
N GLU A 190 7.27 -12.39 -13.21
CA GLU A 190 8.72 -12.53 -13.01
C GLU A 190 9.07 -12.57 -11.50
N ILE A 191 8.37 -11.79 -10.69
CA ILE A 191 8.54 -11.80 -9.22
C ILE A 191 7.94 -13.08 -8.62
N ALA A 192 6.83 -13.57 -9.17
CA ALA A 192 6.20 -14.83 -8.76
C ALA A 192 7.13 -16.04 -8.93
N LYS A 193 8.14 -15.98 -9.82
CA LYS A 193 9.19 -17.02 -9.97
C LYS A 193 10.03 -17.22 -8.70
N LEU A 194 9.96 -16.31 -7.71
CA LEU A 194 10.51 -16.53 -6.38
C LEU A 194 9.79 -17.63 -5.61
N GLY A 195 8.58 -18.02 -6.04
CA GLY A 195 7.82 -19.15 -5.51
C GLY A 195 7.07 -18.85 -4.21
N TYR A 196 6.69 -17.61 -3.99
CA TYR A 196 5.90 -17.14 -2.84
C TYR A 196 4.63 -16.41 -3.32
N PRO A 197 3.54 -16.39 -2.53
CA PRO A 197 2.39 -15.55 -2.80
C PRO A 197 2.77 -14.07 -2.88
N LEU A 198 2.04 -13.31 -3.72
CA LEU A 198 2.28 -11.90 -3.92
C LEU A 198 1.17 -11.03 -3.33
N ALA A 199 1.55 -10.01 -2.56
CA ALA A 199 0.70 -8.89 -2.17
C ALA A 199 1.02 -7.67 -3.03
N VAL A 200 0.00 -6.90 -3.40
CA VAL A 200 0.15 -5.69 -4.22
C VAL A 200 -0.74 -4.58 -3.71
N GLY A 201 -0.16 -3.41 -3.48
CA GLY A 201 -0.87 -2.20 -3.09
C GLY A 201 -0.77 -1.09 -4.14
N THR A 202 -1.79 -0.90 -4.98
CA THR A 202 -1.86 0.21 -5.95
C THR A 202 -2.83 1.32 -5.53
N SER A 203 -3.68 1.04 -4.55
CA SER A 203 -4.82 1.87 -4.17
C SER A 203 -4.44 3.31 -3.85
N ARG A 204 -5.07 4.24 -4.56
CA ARG A 204 -4.95 5.70 -4.40
C ARG A 204 -3.55 6.26 -4.59
N LYS A 205 -2.59 5.51 -5.16
CA LYS A 205 -1.18 5.95 -5.30
C LYS A 205 -0.99 7.06 -6.32
N ALA A 206 0.08 7.86 -6.13
CA ALA A 206 0.33 9.09 -6.87
C ALA A 206 0.49 8.87 -8.38
N PHE A 207 1.10 7.76 -8.82
CA PHE A 207 1.28 7.44 -10.23
C PHE A 207 -0.05 7.31 -10.98
N LEU A 208 -1.11 6.81 -10.33
CA LEU A 208 -2.48 6.78 -10.88
C LEU A 208 -3.02 8.19 -11.10
N GLY A 209 -2.86 9.05 -10.08
CA GLY A 209 -3.29 10.44 -10.19
C GLY A 209 -2.58 11.22 -11.28
N HIS A 210 -1.30 10.95 -11.51
CA HIS A 210 -0.53 11.54 -12.62
C HIS A 210 -1.07 11.08 -13.99
N THR A 211 -1.32 9.78 -14.16
CA THR A 211 -1.88 9.24 -15.41
C THR A 211 -3.26 9.83 -15.71
N LEU A 212 -4.11 9.97 -14.69
CA LEU A 212 -5.43 10.59 -14.84
C LEU A 212 -5.33 12.07 -15.23
N ALA A 213 -4.37 12.82 -14.67
CA ALA A 213 -4.12 14.20 -15.05
C ALA A 213 -3.73 14.31 -16.53
N LEU A 214 -2.79 13.49 -17.01
CA LEU A 214 -2.39 13.44 -18.42
C LEU A 214 -3.56 13.05 -19.35
N ALA A 215 -4.43 12.15 -18.93
CA ALA A 215 -5.60 11.76 -19.69
C ALA A 215 -6.62 12.91 -19.82
N LYS A 216 -6.84 13.66 -18.74
CA LYS A 216 -7.71 14.86 -18.75
C LYS A 216 -7.15 15.92 -19.72
N GLU A 217 -5.85 16.18 -19.73
CA GLU A 217 -5.20 17.13 -20.65
C GLU A 217 -5.39 16.71 -22.13
N ARG A 218 -5.10 15.45 -22.46
CA ARG A 218 -5.30 14.92 -23.83
C ARG A 218 -6.74 14.98 -24.30
N ALA A 219 -7.72 14.81 -23.40
CA ALA A 219 -9.13 14.94 -23.73
C ALA A 219 -9.53 16.40 -23.97
N PHE A 220 -8.88 17.36 -23.30
CA PHE A 220 -9.09 18.79 -23.49
C PHE A 220 -8.54 19.26 -24.85
N ASP A 221 -7.32 18.84 -25.20
CA ASP A 221 -6.65 19.21 -26.46
C ASP A 221 -7.38 18.68 -27.71
N LYS A 222 -8.16 17.60 -27.58
CA LYS A 222 -8.95 17.02 -28.67
C LYS A 222 -10.31 17.71 -28.89
N ARG A 223 -10.70 18.73 -28.12
CA ARG A 223 -11.94 19.47 -28.32
C ARG A 223 -11.85 20.34 -29.57
N PRO A 224 -12.88 20.35 -30.46
CA PRO A 224 -12.86 21.16 -31.66
C PRO A 224 -12.78 22.66 -31.34
N ALA A 225 -11.97 23.39 -32.10
CA ALA A 225 -11.68 24.82 -31.90
C ALA A 225 -12.94 25.73 -31.88
N SER A 226 -14.10 25.26 -32.38
CA SER A 226 -15.38 25.96 -32.33
C SER A 226 -15.92 26.17 -30.91
N GLN A 227 -15.53 25.31 -29.93
CA GLN A 227 -15.93 25.46 -28.54
C GLN A 227 -14.91 26.27 -27.71
N SER A 228 -13.75 26.60 -28.27
CA SER A 228 -12.69 27.35 -27.59
C SER A 228 -12.83 28.87 -27.72
N ARG A 229 -13.65 29.40 -28.65
CA ARG A 229 -13.73 30.84 -28.90
C ARG A 229 -14.42 31.65 -27.79
N HIS A 230 -15.24 31.04 -26.94
CA HIS A 230 -15.78 31.69 -25.72
C HIS A 230 -14.81 31.58 -24.52
N ALA A 231 -13.86 30.68 -24.57
CA ALA A 231 -12.79 30.50 -23.57
C ALA A 231 -11.60 31.45 -23.76
N ALA A 232 -11.40 32.00 -24.97
CA ALA A 232 -10.21 32.79 -25.30
C ALA A 232 -10.10 34.15 -24.57
N ARG A 233 -11.19 34.67 -23.97
CA ARG A 233 -11.16 35.85 -23.07
C ARG A 233 -10.91 35.52 -21.60
N ALA A 234 -11.12 34.25 -21.21
CA ALA A 234 -10.72 33.72 -19.90
C ALA A 234 -9.26 33.21 -19.88
N ASP A 235 -8.60 33.18 -21.04
CA ASP A 235 -7.40 32.39 -21.34
C ASP A 235 -6.06 32.95 -20.83
N ALA A 236 -5.97 34.23 -20.45
CA ALA A 236 -4.80 34.73 -19.74
C ALA A 236 -4.75 34.20 -18.28
N SER A 237 -5.91 33.99 -17.66
CA SER A 237 -6.04 33.32 -16.36
C SER A 237 -5.94 31.80 -16.49
N ALA A 238 -6.45 31.21 -17.59
CA ALA A 238 -6.40 29.78 -17.85
C ALA A 238 -4.99 29.29 -18.24
N LYS A 239 -4.15 30.08 -18.92
CA LYS A 239 -2.72 29.75 -19.15
C LYS A 239 -1.92 29.74 -17.85
N LEU A 240 -2.26 30.57 -16.86
CA LEU A 240 -1.70 30.47 -15.50
C LEU A 240 -2.26 29.25 -14.77
N THR A 241 -3.45 28.78 -15.12
CA THR A 241 -4.10 27.59 -14.54
C THR A 241 -3.59 26.29 -15.20
N THR A 242 -3.21 26.31 -16.50
CA THR A 242 -2.59 25.16 -17.19
C THR A 242 -1.17 24.87 -16.68
N LEU A 243 -0.43 25.86 -16.20
CA LEU A 243 0.82 25.65 -15.43
C LEU A 243 0.56 25.05 -14.04
N ARG A 244 -0.69 24.99 -13.56
CA ARG A 244 -1.09 24.30 -12.33
C ARG A 244 -1.51 22.83 -12.51
N SER A 245 -1.71 22.35 -13.73
CA SER A 245 -2.23 21.02 -14.03
C SER A 245 -1.22 19.89 -13.90
N ASN A 246 0.03 20.16 -13.53
CA ASN A 246 1.01 19.13 -13.17
C ASN A 246 0.77 18.47 -11.78
N ARG A 247 -0.36 18.80 -11.13
CA ARG A 247 -0.74 18.16 -9.87
C ARG A 247 -1.48 16.86 -10.15
N PRO A 248 -1.07 15.75 -9.52
CA PRO A 248 -1.81 14.50 -9.62
C PRO A 248 -3.27 14.69 -9.19
N VAL A 249 -4.18 14.01 -9.86
CA VAL A 249 -5.59 13.94 -9.42
C VAL A 249 -5.66 13.52 -7.95
N PRO A 250 -6.53 14.13 -7.11
CA PRO A 250 -6.64 13.82 -5.69
C PRO A 250 -6.90 12.33 -5.41
N PRO A 251 -6.43 11.78 -4.26
CA PRO A 251 -6.56 10.34 -3.96
C PRO A 251 -7.99 9.80 -4.02
N GLU A 252 -8.98 10.59 -3.59
CA GLU A 252 -10.41 10.27 -3.59
C GLU A 252 -11.01 10.13 -5.00
N GLU A 253 -10.42 10.77 -6.00
CA GLU A 253 -10.84 10.67 -7.40
C GLU A 253 -10.17 9.53 -8.17
N ARG A 254 -9.35 8.69 -7.51
CA ARG A 254 -8.56 7.62 -8.15
C ARG A 254 -9.22 6.24 -8.11
N LEU A 255 -10.50 6.16 -7.77
CA LEU A 255 -11.20 4.89 -7.56
C LEU A 255 -11.13 3.99 -8.81
N PHE A 256 -11.52 4.48 -9.98
CA PHE A 256 -11.51 3.69 -11.21
C PHE A 256 -10.09 3.31 -11.68
N ALA A 257 -9.10 4.19 -11.48
CA ALA A 257 -7.71 3.86 -11.77
C ALA A 257 -7.17 2.81 -10.79
N THR A 258 -7.60 2.84 -9.52
CA THR A 258 -7.34 1.77 -8.55
C THR A 258 -7.97 0.46 -9.02
N ALA A 259 -9.23 0.46 -9.42
CA ALA A 259 -9.94 -0.72 -9.90
C ALA A 259 -9.23 -1.37 -11.10
N ALA A 260 -8.84 -0.57 -12.08
CA ALA A 260 -8.10 -1.03 -13.26
C ALA A 260 -6.77 -1.70 -12.89
N THR A 261 -6.01 -1.11 -11.94
CA THR A 261 -4.72 -1.69 -11.52
C THR A 261 -4.87 -2.86 -10.57
N VAL A 262 -5.95 -2.94 -9.79
CA VAL A 262 -6.30 -4.12 -8.98
C VAL A 262 -6.60 -5.30 -9.90
N ALA A 263 -7.49 -5.13 -10.88
CA ALA A 263 -7.79 -6.17 -11.87
C ALA A 263 -6.52 -6.62 -12.61
N ALA A 264 -5.72 -5.68 -13.12
CA ALA A 264 -4.45 -6.00 -13.79
C ALA A 264 -3.48 -6.77 -12.88
N SER A 265 -3.40 -6.42 -11.59
CA SER A 265 -2.54 -7.12 -10.63
C SER A 265 -3.00 -8.56 -10.37
N ILE A 266 -4.31 -8.78 -10.24
CA ILE A 266 -4.89 -10.14 -10.06
C ILE A 266 -4.62 -10.97 -11.31
N LEU A 267 -4.89 -10.46 -12.50
CA LEU A 267 -4.59 -11.14 -13.76
C LEU A 267 -3.11 -11.47 -13.95
N ALA A 268 -2.22 -10.66 -13.37
CA ALA A 268 -0.79 -10.89 -13.36
C ALA A 268 -0.30 -11.77 -12.18
N GLY A 269 -1.20 -12.37 -11.39
CA GLY A 269 -0.89 -13.36 -10.36
C GLY A 269 -0.75 -12.80 -8.94
N ALA A 270 -1.29 -11.62 -8.63
CA ALA A 270 -1.40 -11.16 -7.25
C ALA A 270 -2.40 -11.99 -6.45
N HIS A 271 -2.02 -12.46 -5.27
CA HIS A 271 -2.85 -13.24 -4.35
C HIS A 271 -3.56 -12.34 -3.32
N ILE A 272 -2.96 -11.22 -2.97
CA ILE A 272 -3.49 -10.25 -2.03
C ILE A 272 -3.43 -8.86 -2.66
N VAL A 273 -4.56 -8.16 -2.67
CA VAL A 273 -4.63 -6.74 -3.07
C VAL A 273 -4.90 -5.87 -1.83
N ARG A 274 -4.00 -4.92 -1.57
CA ARG A 274 -4.08 -4.01 -0.42
C ARG A 274 -4.74 -2.71 -0.84
N VAL A 275 -5.92 -2.42 -0.29
CA VAL A 275 -6.82 -1.36 -0.78
C VAL A 275 -7.47 -0.54 0.34
N HIS A 276 -7.87 0.70 0.02
CA HIS A 276 -8.65 1.56 0.91
C HIS A 276 -10.16 1.35 0.72
N ASP A 277 -10.59 1.17 -0.54
CA ASP A 277 -11.99 1.08 -0.97
C ASP A 277 -12.40 -0.39 -1.08
N VAL A 278 -12.58 -1.06 0.09
CA VAL A 278 -12.77 -2.53 0.15
C VAL A 278 -14.05 -2.96 -0.55
N ALA A 279 -15.18 -2.28 -0.33
CA ALA A 279 -16.47 -2.68 -0.90
C ALA A 279 -16.44 -2.74 -2.44
N GLU A 280 -15.80 -1.74 -3.05
CA GLU A 280 -15.66 -1.63 -4.51
C GLU A 280 -14.61 -2.63 -5.03
N MET A 281 -13.49 -2.76 -4.35
CA MET A 281 -12.40 -3.63 -4.80
C MET A 281 -12.69 -5.12 -4.57
N ALA A 282 -13.53 -5.48 -3.61
CA ALA A 282 -14.03 -6.83 -3.46
C ALA A 282 -14.88 -7.28 -4.68
N GLN A 283 -15.68 -6.36 -5.23
CA GLN A 283 -16.43 -6.62 -6.47
C GLN A 283 -15.50 -6.78 -7.67
N VAL A 284 -14.46 -5.92 -7.77
CA VAL A 284 -13.46 -6.02 -8.83
C VAL A 284 -12.72 -7.35 -8.75
N ALA A 285 -12.30 -7.77 -7.55
CA ALA A 285 -11.63 -9.05 -7.35
C ALA A 285 -12.54 -10.22 -7.76
N ALA A 286 -13.78 -10.27 -7.27
CA ALA A 286 -14.71 -11.33 -7.57
C ALA A 286 -14.98 -11.50 -9.10
N VAL A 287 -15.09 -10.38 -9.83
CA VAL A 287 -15.27 -10.42 -11.28
C VAL A 287 -13.98 -10.86 -11.99
N THR A 288 -12.81 -10.37 -11.52
CA THR A 288 -11.53 -10.71 -12.12
C THR A 288 -11.17 -12.19 -11.90
N ASP A 289 -11.43 -12.72 -10.70
CA ASP A 289 -11.24 -14.15 -10.40
C ASP A 289 -12.11 -15.02 -11.33
N ARG A 290 -13.35 -14.59 -11.57
CA ARG A 290 -14.23 -15.31 -12.50
C ARG A 290 -13.72 -15.34 -13.94
N VAL A 291 -13.02 -14.29 -14.37
CA VAL A 291 -12.34 -14.25 -15.69
C VAL A 291 -11.16 -15.22 -15.74
N LEU A 292 -10.45 -15.42 -14.62
CA LEU A 292 -9.33 -16.38 -14.53
C LEU A 292 -9.81 -17.83 -14.51
N ASP A 293 -10.98 -18.10 -13.93
CA ASP A 293 -11.55 -19.44 -13.81
C ASP A 293 -12.32 -19.90 -15.06
N SER A 294 -12.51 -19.03 -16.05
CA SER A 294 -13.23 -19.33 -17.31
C SER A 294 -12.29 -19.82 -18.42
#